data_e719fa3491001917e7871327d20fc81a
#
_entry.id   e719fa3491001917e7871327d20fc81a
#
_cell.length_a   1.000
_cell.length_b   1.000
_cell.length_c   1.000
_cell.angle_alpha   90.00
_cell.angle_beta   90.00
_cell.angle_gamma   90.00
#
_symmetry.space_group_name_H-M   'P 1'
#
loop_
_entity.id
_entity.type
_entity.pdbx_description
1 polymer ?
#
loop_
_entity_poly.entity_id
_entity_poly.type
_entity_poly.pdbx_seq_one_letter_code
_entity_poly.pdbx_strand_id
1 'polypeptide(L)'
;TISAAQFATAFDLRPNLVAWFLGAGASAASGIPTGYSMIRDFKAHIFCGATNLSRREIDTADPIWTERIDVYLQQSALLPPEGDPTEYAAAFEAVYPQPRHRRQYIEDAISKGTPCFGHKVLASLIAAGKSDCVFTTNFDPLVEDATVTANSRLPVADQVRPTVAAIDSADRAMRCLNESDWPLVAKLHGDYQSIAIKNTGSELEQQDARMRHVLVEAGKRFGMLFVGYSGRDTS
;
A
#
# COMPACT_ATOMS: atom_id res chain seq x y z
N THR A 1 24.77 -5.59 -7.41
CA THR A 1 24.25 -4.29 -6.90
C THR A 1 24.75 -3.19 -7.82
N ILE A 2 23.89 -2.28 -8.25
CA ILE A 2 24.23 -1.09 -9.03
C ILE A 2 24.12 0.16 -8.14
N SER A 3 24.87 1.21 -8.47
CA SER A 3 24.77 2.49 -7.77
C SER A 3 23.51 3.26 -8.20
N ALA A 4 23.08 4.24 -7.40
CA ALA A 4 21.98 5.13 -7.75
C ALA A 4 22.21 5.86 -9.09
N ALA A 5 23.46 6.28 -9.37
CA ALA A 5 23.81 6.93 -10.62
C ALA A 5 23.68 5.97 -11.83
N GLN A 6 24.15 4.72 -11.68
CA GLN A 6 23.99 3.70 -12.72
C GLN A 6 22.51 3.38 -12.98
N PHE A 7 21.70 3.29 -11.92
CA PHE A 7 20.27 3.11 -12.05
C PHE A 7 19.63 4.30 -12.78
N ALA A 8 19.92 5.53 -12.38
CA ALA A 8 19.38 6.73 -13.02
C ALA A 8 19.69 6.79 -14.52
N THR A 9 20.94 6.47 -14.91
CA THR A 9 21.34 6.40 -16.32
C THR A 9 20.56 5.31 -17.08
N ALA A 10 20.45 4.11 -16.50
CA ALA A 10 19.71 3.01 -17.13
C ALA A 10 18.20 3.32 -17.27
N PHE A 11 17.63 3.95 -16.25
CA PHE A 11 16.23 4.37 -16.26
C PHE A 11 15.97 5.46 -17.31
N ASP A 12 16.83 6.48 -17.40
CA ASP A 12 16.65 7.58 -18.38
C ASP A 12 16.73 7.11 -19.83
N LEU A 13 17.49 6.05 -20.10
CA LEU A 13 17.58 5.45 -21.44
C LEU A 13 16.28 4.76 -21.89
N ARG A 14 15.55 4.14 -20.95
CA ARG A 14 14.32 3.34 -21.24
C ARG A 14 13.33 3.42 -20.09
N PRO A 15 12.81 4.60 -19.74
CA PRO A 15 11.94 4.78 -18.58
C PRO A 15 10.62 3.99 -18.69
N ASN A 16 10.08 3.88 -19.91
CA ASN A 16 8.81 3.19 -20.16
C ASN A 16 8.90 1.65 -20.15
N LEU A 17 10.10 1.09 -19.90
CA LEU A 17 10.27 -0.35 -19.64
C LEU A 17 10.25 -0.70 -18.15
N VAL A 18 9.99 0.26 -17.27
CA VAL A 18 9.96 0.07 -15.82
C VAL A 18 8.57 0.36 -15.29
N ALA A 19 8.00 -0.61 -14.59
CA ALA A 19 6.83 -0.44 -13.75
C ALA A 19 7.25 -0.28 -12.28
N TRP A 20 6.54 0.55 -11.54
CA TRP A 20 6.78 0.78 -10.12
C TRP A 20 5.85 -0.12 -9.29
N PHE A 21 6.40 -0.69 -8.24
CA PHE A 21 5.64 -1.46 -7.26
C PHE A 21 5.83 -0.82 -5.88
N LEU A 22 4.78 -0.20 -5.36
CA LEU A 22 4.81 0.53 -4.09
C LEU A 22 4.19 -0.30 -2.98
N GLY A 23 4.89 -0.42 -1.87
CA GLY A 23 4.36 -0.96 -0.62
C GLY A 23 4.20 0.13 0.44
N ALA A 24 3.71 -0.24 1.62
CA ALA A 24 3.41 0.67 2.72
C ALA A 24 4.58 1.57 3.15
N GLY A 25 5.82 1.09 2.99
CA GLY A 25 7.02 1.89 3.27
C GLY A 25 7.17 3.12 2.36
N ALA A 26 6.60 3.11 1.16
CA ALA A 26 6.61 4.27 0.27
C ALA A 26 5.78 5.45 0.84
N SER A 27 4.75 5.16 1.63
CA SER A 27 3.86 6.14 2.27
C SER A 27 4.26 6.51 3.70
N ALA A 28 5.28 5.86 4.27
CA ALA A 28 5.71 6.13 5.65
C ALA A 28 6.13 7.59 5.88
N ALA A 29 6.88 8.18 4.94
CA ALA A 29 7.28 9.59 4.99
C ALA A 29 6.13 10.56 4.70
N SER A 30 4.96 10.07 4.34
CA SER A 30 3.73 10.85 4.13
C SER A 30 2.86 10.96 5.39
N GLY A 31 3.30 10.38 6.52
CA GLY A 31 2.56 10.37 7.78
C GLY A 31 1.54 9.22 7.89
N ILE A 32 1.51 8.28 6.93
CA ILE A 32 0.67 7.09 6.98
C ILE A 32 1.43 5.97 7.70
N PRO A 33 0.84 5.33 8.72
CA PRO A 33 1.48 4.22 9.41
C PRO A 33 1.70 3.03 8.48
N THR A 34 2.84 2.36 8.61
CA THR A 34 3.10 1.09 7.92
C THR A 34 2.33 -0.06 8.58
N GLY A 35 2.11 -1.17 7.86
CA GLY A 35 1.51 -2.37 8.45
C GLY A 35 2.23 -2.83 9.71
N TYR A 36 3.57 -2.74 9.73
CA TYR A 36 4.37 -3.06 10.91
C TYR A 36 4.06 -2.14 12.11
N SER A 37 3.97 -0.84 11.89
CA SER A 37 3.63 0.12 12.97
C SER A 37 2.19 -0.07 13.45
N MET A 38 1.27 -0.42 12.54
CA MET A 38 -0.11 -0.75 12.90
C MET A 38 -0.18 -2.02 13.76
N ILE A 39 0.53 -3.11 13.39
CA ILE A 39 0.58 -4.33 14.20
C ILE A 39 1.07 -4.02 15.60
N ARG A 40 2.13 -3.24 15.75
CA ARG A 40 2.65 -2.85 17.08
C ARG A 40 1.64 -2.07 17.90
N ASP A 41 0.92 -1.16 17.28
CA ASP A 41 -0.15 -0.41 17.96
C ASP A 41 -1.32 -1.31 18.36
N PHE A 42 -1.74 -2.22 17.50
CA PHE A 42 -2.79 -3.20 17.81
C PHE A 42 -2.37 -4.14 18.95
N LYS A 43 -1.15 -4.67 18.93
CA LYS A 43 -0.59 -5.47 20.02
C LYS A 43 -0.63 -4.72 21.36
N ALA A 44 -0.26 -3.45 21.35
CA ALA A 44 -0.33 -2.59 22.55
C ALA A 44 -1.76 -2.41 23.04
N HIS A 45 -2.74 -2.23 22.15
CA HIS A 45 -4.16 -2.14 22.52
C HIS A 45 -4.67 -3.43 23.16
N ILE A 46 -4.35 -4.60 22.58
CA ILE A 46 -4.73 -5.90 23.12
C ILE A 46 -4.14 -6.10 24.50
N PHE A 47 -2.86 -5.79 24.67
CA PHE A 47 -2.16 -5.88 25.96
C PHE A 47 -2.79 -4.96 27.01
N CYS A 48 -3.09 -3.71 26.67
CA CYS A 48 -3.76 -2.76 27.56
C CYS A 48 -5.12 -3.28 28.02
N GLY A 49 -5.93 -3.79 27.08
CA GLY A 49 -7.24 -4.33 27.39
C GLY A 49 -7.19 -5.53 28.35
N ALA A 50 -6.16 -6.36 28.22
CA ALA A 50 -5.98 -7.55 29.06
C ALA A 50 -5.37 -7.24 30.44
N THR A 51 -4.56 -6.18 30.54
CA THR A 51 -3.81 -5.85 31.77
C THR A 51 -4.41 -4.65 32.54
N ASN A 52 -5.49 -4.05 32.03
CA ASN A 52 -6.10 -2.82 32.54
C ASN A 52 -5.13 -1.62 32.65
N LEU A 53 -4.08 -1.61 31.81
CA LEU A 53 -3.17 -0.46 31.67
C LEU A 53 -3.73 0.54 30.68
N SER A 54 -3.45 1.83 30.92
CA SER A 54 -3.81 2.87 29.95
C SER A 54 -2.86 2.82 28.74
N ARG A 55 -3.41 2.99 27.53
CA ARG A 55 -2.58 3.08 26.31
C ARG A 55 -1.56 4.22 26.37
N ARG A 56 -1.84 5.28 27.17
CA ARG A 56 -0.95 6.43 27.37
C ARG A 56 0.30 6.09 28.17
N GLU A 57 0.30 5.00 28.93
CA GLU A 57 1.41 4.56 29.76
C GLU A 57 2.42 3.72 28.95
N ILE A 58 2.06 3.33 27.73
CA ILE A 58 2.87 2.44 26.89
C ILE A 58 3.46 3.23 25.72
N ASP A 59 4.79 3.28 25.69
CA ASP A 59 5.54 3.74 24.52
C ASP A 59 5.93 2.55 23.65
N THR A 60 5.26 2.40 22.49
CA THR A 60 5.56 1.32 21.54
C THR A 60 6.90 1.51 20.82
N ALA A 61 7.58 2.63 20.98
CA ALA A 61 8.94 2.83 20.50
C ALA A 61 10.00 2.34 21.49
N ASP A 62 9.65 2.19 22.77
CA ASP A 62 10.54 1.65 23.80
C ASP A 62 10.67 0.13 23.66
N PRO A 63 11.89 -0.41 23.48
CA PRO A 63 12.15 -1.84 23.38
C PRO A 63 11.65 -2.65 24.60
N ILE A 64 11.68 -2.07 25.79
CA ILE A 64 11.22 -2.73 27.03
C ILE A 64 9.71 -3.01 26.94
N TRP A 65 8.94 -2.04 26.51
CA TRP A 65 7.50 -2.24 26.31
C TRP A 65 7.20 -3.23 25.18
N THR A 66 7.95 -3.15 24.09
CA THR A 66 7.80 -4.08 22.97
C THR A 66 8.03 -5.53 23.42
N GLU A 67 9.14 -5.81 24.11
CA GLU A 67 9.45 -7.14 24.62
C GLU A 67 8.37 -7.65 25.59
N ARG A 68 7.93 -6.80 26.52
CA ARG A 68 6.90 -7.15 27.50
C ARG A 68 5.56 -7.50 26.83
N ILE A 69 5.16 -6.77 25.81
CA ILE A 69 3.94 -7.03 25.05
C ILE A 69 4.07 -8.34 24.28
N ASP A 70 5.20 -8.55 23.59
CA ASP A 70 5.41 -9.75 22.78
C ASP A 70 5.45 -11.01 23.64
N VAL A 71 6.13 -10.99 24.78
CA VAL A 71 6.14 -12.10 25.75
C VAL A 71 4.73 -12.42 26.24
N TYR A 72 3.96 -11.42 26.60
CA TYR A 72 2.57 -11.60 27.05
C TYR A 72 1.70 -12.25 25.96
N LEU A 73 1.77 -11.74 24.72
CA LEU A 73 0.96 -12.24 23.62
C LEU A 73 1.36 -13.66 23.19
N GLN A 74 2.64 -13.99 23.24
CA GLN A 74 3.12 -15.37 23.02
C GLN A 74 2.59 -16.34 24.05
N GLN A 75 2.61 -15.96 25.32
CA GLN A 75 2.11 -16.81 26.41
C GLN A 75 0.60 -17.00 26.38
N SER A 76 -0.13 -15.97 25.94
CA SER A 76 -1.60 -16.00 25.89
C SER A 76 -2.16 -16.66 24.62
N ALA A 77 -1.33 -16.90 23.60
CA ALA A 77 -1.71 -17.42 22.29
C ALA A 77 -2.91 -16.65 21.64
N LEU A 78 -3.04 -15.37 21.94
CA LEU A 78 -4.13 -14.52 21.43
C LEU A 78 -3.96 -14.12 19.97
N LEU A 79 -2.73 -14.14 19.47
CA LEU A 79 -2.37 -13.79 18.10
C LEU A 79 -1.47 -14.87 17.48
N PRO A 80 -1.45 -14.97 16.14
CA PRO A 80 -0.44 -15.73 15.42
C PRO A 80 0.99 -15.30 15.80
N PRO A 81 2.00 -16.16 15.60
CA PRO A 81 3.39 -15.82 15.84
C PRO A 81 3.84 -14.57 15.08
N GLU A 82 4.83 -13.87 15.62
CA GLU A 82 5.40 -12.70 14.95
C GLU A 82 5.94 -13.05 13.55
N GLY A 83 5.55 -12.25 12.58
CA GLY A 83 5.90 -12.43 11.17
C GLY A 83 5.04 -13.43 10.41
N ASP A 84 4.04 -14.04 11.06
CA ASP A 84 3.04 -14.85 10.38
C ASP A 84 2.24 -13.96 9.41
N PRO A 85 1.98 -14.42 8.17
CA PRO A 85 1.21 -13.66 7.18
C PRO A 85 -0.17 -13.22 7.66
N THR A 86 -0.77 -13.96 8.58
CA THR A 86 -2.10 -13.67 9.15
C THR A 86 -2.06 -12.75 10.37
N GLU A 87 -0.87 -12.42 10.89
CA GLU A 87 -0.68 -11.62 12.10
C GLU A 87 -1.38 -10.25 12.01
N TYR A 88 -1.22 -9.55 10.88
CA TYR A 88 -1.84 -8.24 10.69
C TYR A 88 -3.37 -8.32 10.76
N ALA A 89 -3.97 -9.26 10.01
CA ALA A 89 -5.41 -9.40 9.96
C ALA A 89 -5.97 -9.80 11.33
N ALA A 90 -5.35 -10.75 12.01
CA ALA A 90 -5.75 -11.21 13.33
C ALA A 90 -5.67 -10.09 14.39
N ALA A 91 -4.56 -9.33 14.42
CA ALA A 91 -4.40 -8.22 15.35
C ALA A 91 -5.41 -7.08 15.08
N PHE A 92 -5.65 -6.76 13.80
CA PHE A 92 -6.62 -5.75 13.41
C PHE A 92 -8.04 -6.15 13.80
N GLU A 93 -8.41 -7.40 13.59
CA GLU A 93 -9.73 -7.93 13.91
C GLU A 93 -9.95 -8.04 15.43
N ALA A 94 -8.92 -8.38 16.19
CA ALA A 94 -8.98 -8.40 17.66
C ALA A 94 -9.25 -7.02 18.27
N VAL A 95 -8.66 -5.95 17.71
CA VAL A 95 -8.89 -4.57 18.19
C VAL A 95 -10.20 -3.99 17.63
N TYR A 96 -10.50 -4.25 16.36
CA TYR A 96 -11.66 -3.74 15.66
C TYR A 96 -12.51 -4.88 15.06
N PRO A 97 -13.32 -5.59 15.87
CA PRO A 97 -14.09 -6.74 15.39
C PRO A 97 -15.07 -6.40 14.26
N GLN A 98 -15.61 -5.19 14.28
CA GLN A 98 -16.60 -4.77 13.29
C GLN A 98 -15.93 -4.18 12.03
N PRO A 99 -16.27 -4.65 10.81
CA PRO A 99 -15.69 -4.16 9.56
C PRO A 99 -15.76 -2.64 9.39
N ARG A 100 -16.87 -2.02 9.83
CA ARG A 100 -17.02 -0.56 9.78
C ARG A 100 -15.98 0.21 10.59
N HIS A 101 -15.55 -0.33 11.74
CA HIS A 101 -14.54 0.30 12.58
C HIS A 101 -13.14 0.14 11.97
N ARG A 102 -12.85 -1.03 11.35
CA ARG A 102 -11.61 -1.24 10.60
C ARG A 102 -11.50 -0.25 9.44
N ARG A 103 -12.59 -0.08 8.70
CA ARG A 103 -12.66 0.92 7.63
C ARG A 103 -12.40 2.32 8.16
N GLN A 104 -13.09 2.75 9.21
CA GLN A 104 -12.91 4.08 9.80
C GLN A 104 -11.46 4.31 10.23
N TYR A 105 -10.82 3.30 10.85
CA TYR A 105 -9.41 3.37 11.23
C TYR A 105 -8.50 3.62 10.02
N ILE A 106 -8.70 2.90 8.92
CA ILE A 106 -7.92 3.08 7.69
C ILE A 106 -8.18 4.46 7.08
N GLU A 107 -9.44 4.90 7.00
CA GLU A 107 -9.81 6.23 6.51
C GLU A 107 -9.14 7.34 7.34
N ASP A 108 -9.17 7.23 8.66
CA ASP A 108 -8.54 8.20 9.57
C ASP A 108 -7.00 8.21 9.45
N ALA A 109 -6.39 7.05 9.22
CA ALA A 109 -4.96 6.93 9.01
C ALA A 109 -4.53 7.57 7.68
N ILE A 110 -5.27 7.31 6.60
CA ILE A 110 -4.99 7.82 5.26
C ILE A 110 -5.26 9.33 5.15
N SER A 111 -6.34 9.82 5.77
CA SER A 111 -6.75 11.23 5.68
C SER A 111 -5.68 12.23 6.18
N LYS A 112 -4.74 11.77 6.99
CA LYS A 112 -3.62 12.56 7.51
C LYS A 112 -2.41 12.57 6.58
N GLY A 113 -2.40 11.70 5.59
CA GLY A 113 -1.30 11.55 4.65
C GLY A 113 -1.20 12.70 3.66
N THR A 114 0.03 13.11 3.36
CA THR A 114 0.31 14.05 2.29
C THR A 114 1.43 13.50 1.41
N PRO A 115 1.37 13.69 0.06
CA PRO A 115 2.40 13.17 -0.82
C PRO A 115 3.81 13.61 -0.42
N CYS A 116 4.67 12.66 -0.07
CA CYS A 116 6.07 12.91 0.25
C CYS A 116 6.90 13.17 -1.02
N PHE A 117 8.19 13.43 -0.85
CA PHE A 117 9.10 13.71 -1.98
C PHE A 117 9.06 12.57 -3.03
N GLY A 118 9.06 11.31 -2.60
CA GLY A 118 9.01 10.16 -3.53
C GLY A 118 7.77 10.16 -4.41
N HIS A 119 6.58 10.41 -3.84
CA HIS A 119 5.34 10.51 -4.60
C HIS A 119 5.37 11.68 -5.60
N LYS A 120 5.94 12.84 -5.20
CA LYS A 120 6.07 14.01 -6.09
C LYS A 120 7.02 13.75 -7.27
N VAL A 121 8.11 13.01 -7.02
CA VAL A 121 9.04 12.60 -8.09
C VAL A 121 8.34 11.64 -9.05
N LEU A 122 7.68 10.59 -8.53
CA LEU A 122 6.94 9.64 -9.35
C LEU A 122 5.85 10.34 -10.18
N ALA A 123 5.07 11.22 -9.57
CA ALA A 123 4.05 12.02 -10.26
C ALA A 123 4.65 12.90 -11.36
N SER A 124 5.83 13.46 -11.16
CA SER A 124 6.55 14.22 -12.19
C SER A 124 7.00 13.34 -13.36
N LEU A 125 7.42 12.10 -13.07
CA LEU A 125 7.75 11.12 -14.12
C LEU A 125 6.51 10.68 -14.90
N ILE A 126 5.38 10.47 -14.21
CA ILE A 126 4.09 10.19 -14.84
C ILE A 126 3.68 11.36 -15.77
N ALA A 127 3.70 12.57 -15.24
CA ALA A 127 3.34 13.77 -16.00
C ALA A 127 4.26 14.04 -17.21
N ALA A 128 5.51 13.60 -17.13
CA ALA A 128 6.48 13.70 -18.23
C ALA A 128 6.40 12.51 -19.23
N GLY A 129 5.46 11.57 -19.07
CA GLY A 129 5.36 10.37 -19.90
C GLY A 129 6.54 9.40 -19.73
N LYS A 130 7.25 9.45 -18.60
CA LYS A 130 8.40 8.58 -18.27
C LYS A 130 8.04 7.45 -17.30
N SER A 131 6.76 7.31 -16.94
CA SER A 131 6.26 6.24 -16.07
C SER A 131 4.86 5.86 -16.51
N ASP A 132 4.73 4.69 -17.09
CA ASP A 132 3.49 4.21 -17.68
C ASP A 132 2.67 3.38 -16.68
N CYS A 133 3.32 2.69 -15.73
CA CYS A 133 2.64 1.71 -14.91
C CYS A 133 3.12 1.75 -13.45
N VAL A 134 2.15 1.87 -12.54
CA VAL A 134 2.35 1.84 -11.10
C VAL A 134 1.43 0.78 -10.50
N PHE A 135 2.00 -0.18 -9.79
CA PHE A 135 1.28 -1.11 -8.93
C PHE A 135 1.46 -0.70 -7.48
N THR A 136 0.45 -0.88 -6.66
CA THR A 136 0.57 -0.61 -5.23
C THR A 136 -0.29 -1.54 -4.40
N THR A 137 0.25 -1.96 -3.24
CA THR A 137 -0.53 -2.63 -2.19
C THR A 137 -1.17 -1.63 -1.23
N ASN A 138 -0.87 -0.34 -1.39
CA ASN A 138 -1.38 0.72 -0.51
C ASN A 138 -2.81 1.10 -0.88
N PHE A 139 -3.59 1.42 0.14
CA PHE A 139 -4.96 1.92 -0.01
C PHE A 139 -5.05 3.43 -0.24
N ASP A 140 -3.95 4.16 0.04
CA ASP A 140 -3.91 5.62 -0.02
C ASP A 140 -3.97 6.16 -1.46
N PRO A 141 -4.45 7.40 -1.67
CA PRO A 141 -4.51 8.07 -2.98
C PRO A 141 -3.27 8.94 -3.27
N LEU A 142 -2.13 8.71 -2.60
CA LEU A 142 -1.01 9.65 -2.64
C LEU A 142 -0.34 9.79 -4.02
N VAL A 143 -0.36 8.74 -4.83
CA VAL A 143 0.13 8.79 -6.22
C VAL A 143 -0.80 9.66 -7.06
N GLU A 144 -2.10 9.47 -6.92
CA GLU A 144 -3.13 10.22 -7.63
C GLU A 144 -3.09 11.70 -7.24
N ASP A 145 -3.05 12.01 -5.94
CA ASP A 145 -3.00 13.38 -5.41
C ASP A 145 -1.73 14.11 -5.85
N ALA A 146 -0.59 13.42 -5.82
CA ALA A 146 0.67 13.97 -6.32
C ALA A 146 0.59 14.24 -7.83
N THR A 147 -0.06 13.36 -8.60
CA THR A 147 -0.22 13.53 -10.05
C THR A 147 -1.14 14.69 -10.38
N VAL A 148 -2.24 14.88 -9.64
CA VAL A 148 -3.09 16.08 -9.77
C VAL A 148 -2.27 17.35 -9.51
N THR A 149 -1.43 17.33 -8.47
CA THR A 149 -0.56 18.46 -8.14
C THR A 149 0.50 18.72 -9.23
N ALA A 150 1.10 17.68 -9.81
CA ALA A 150 2.05 17.84 -10.91
C ALA A 150 1.35 18.41 -12.17
N ASN A 151 0.19 17.89 -12.51
CA ASN A 151 -0.62 18.35 -13.63
C ASN A 151 -1.03 19.82 -13.53
N SER A 152 -1.32 20.33 -12.32
CA SER A 152 -1.73 21.72 -12.13
C SER A 152 -0.70 22.75 -12.60
N ARG A 153 0.54 22.31 -12.83
CA ARG A 153 1.66 23.12 -13.35
C ARG A 153 1.82 23.04 -14.86
N LEU A 154 1.04 22.20 -15.54
CA LEU A 154 1.09 21.98 -16.96
C LEU A 154 -0.11 22.62 -17.67
N PRO A 155 0.04 23.03 -18.95
CA PRO A 155 -1.10 23.38 -19.79
C PRO A 155 -2.11 22.23 -19.83
N VAL A 156 -3.39 22.55 -19.93
CA VAL A 156 -4.47 21.54 -19.91
C VAL A 156 -4.31 20.47 -20.99
N ALA A 157 -3.77 20.84 -22.15
CA ALA A 157 -3.51 19.90 -23.25
C ALA A 157 -2.40 18.87 -22.94
N ASP A 158 -1.50 19.19 -22.02
CA ASP A 158 -0.35 18.35 -21.65
C ASP A 158 -0.59 17.56 -20.36
N GLN A 159 -1.77 17.74 -19.72
CA GLN A 159 -2.11 17.04 -18.49
C GLN A 159 -2.44 15.57 -18.75
N VAL A 160 -1.80 14.69 -18.00
CA VAL A 160 -2.08 13.26 -18.05
C VAL A 160 -3.15 12.88 -17.02
N ARG A 161 -3.97 11.89 -17.36
CA ARG A 161 -5.02 11.36 -16.47
C ARG A 161 -4.80 9.88 -16.24
N PRO A 162 -4.24 9.48 -15.10
CA PRO A 162 -4.04 8.07 -14.82
C PRO A 162 -5.35 7.29 -14.81
N THR A 163 -5.35 6.14 -15.46
CA THR A 163 -6.38 5.12 -15.24
C THR A 163 -6.11 4.48 -13.89
N VAL A 164 -6.99 4.74 -12.91
CA VAL A 164 -6.93 4.09 -11.60
C VAL A 164 -7.80 2.84 -11.64
N ALA A 165 -7.23 1.70 -11.30
CA ALA A 165 -7.94 0.43 -11.19
C ALA A 165 -7.65 -0.22 -9.83
N ALA A 166 -8.70 -0.49 -9.07
CA ALA A 166 -8.62 -1.22 -7.82
C ALA A 166 -8.94 -2.70 -8.05
N ILE A 167 -8.87 -3.50 -7.02
CA ILE A 167 -9.09 -4.95 -7.06
C ILE A 167 -10.46 -5.35 -7.67
N ASP A 168 -11.47 -4.50 -7.56
CA ASP A 168 -12.82 -4.68 -8.12
C ASP A 168 -12.92 -4.27 -9.61
N SER A 169 -11.87 -3.71 -10.18
CA SER A 169 -11.82 -3.20 -11.56
C SER A 169 -10.61 -3.73 -12.35
N ALA A 170 -10.23 -4.99 -12.10
CA ALA A 170 -9.11 -5.65 -12.78
C ALA A 170 -9.26 -5.65 -14.31
N ASP A 171 -10.49 -5.75 -14.84
CA ASP A 171 -10.76 -5.67 -16.29
C ASP A 171 -10.38 -4.30 -16.87
N ARG A 172 -10.51 -3.21 -16.09
CA ARG A 172 -10.03 -1.87 -16.49
C ARG A 172 -8.51 -1.83 -16.58
N ALA A 173 -7.81 -2.40 -15.59
CA ALA A 173 -6.36 -2.49 -15.61
C ALA A 173 -5.85 -3.34 -16.78
N MET A 174 -6.49 -4.49 -17.04
CA MET A 174 -6.12 -5.37 -18.14
C MET A 174 -6.34 -4.69 -19.50
N ARG A 175 -7.44 -3.96 -19.68
CA ARG A 175 -7.69 -3.18 -20.89
C ARG A 175 -6.62 -2.11 -21.08
N CYS A 176 -6.30 -1.35 -20.03
CA CYS A 176 -5.24 -0.34 -20.07
C CYS A 176 -3.90 -0.94 -20.53
N LEU A 177 -3.52 -2.12 -19.99
CA LEU A 177 -2.34 -2.85 -20.44
C LEU A 177 -2.40 -3.24 -21.91
N ASN A 178 -3.54 -3.76 -22.38
CA ASN A 178 -3.67 -4.28 -23.74
C ASN A 178 -3.72 -3.16 -24.79
N GLU A 179 -4.37 -2.06 -24.48
CA GLU A 179 -4.53 -0.90 -25.35
C GLU A 179 -3.39 0.10 -25.22
N SER A 180 -2.47 -0.09 -24.25
CA SER A 180 -1.39 0.85 -23.92
C SER A 180 -1.92 2.25 -23.57
N ASP A 181 -3.04 2.30 -22.83
CA ASP A 181 -3.71 3.53 -22.40
C ASP A 181 -3.12 4.02 -21.08
N TRP A 182 -1.91 4.59 -21.18
CA TRP A 182 -1.11 5.03 -20.03
C TRP A 182 -1.44 6.44 -19.56
N PRO A 183 -1.15 6.74 -18.28
CA PRO A 183 -0.57 5.87 -17.25
C PRO A 183 -1.63 5.05 -16.51
N LEU A 184 -1.23 3.86 -16.00
CA LEU A 184 -2.01 3.00 -15.13
C LEU A 184 -1.53 3.11 -13.68
N VAL A 185 -2.46 3.26 -12.73
CA VAL A 185 -2.26 3.04 -11.29
C VAL A 185 -3.15 1.89 -10.85
N ALA A 186 -2.56 0.72 -10.56
CA ALA A 186 -3.27 -0.50 -10.18
C ALA A 186 -3.11 -0.77 -8.68
N LYS A 187 -4.21 -0.73 -7.92
CA LYS A 187 -4.28 -0.98 -6.48
C LYS A 187 -4.62 -2.44 -6.22
N LEU A 188 -3.62 -3.23 -5.86
CA LEU A 188 -3.71 -4.70 -5.75
C LEU A 188 -4.63 -5.17 -4.63
N HIS A 189 -4.64 -4.48 -3.50
CA HIS A 189 -5.47 -4.81 -2.33
C HIS A 189 -6.76 -4.00 -2.24
N GLY A 190 -7.03 -3.16 -3.22
CA GLY A 190 -8.19 -2.29 -3.28
C GLY A 190 -7.90 -0.84 -2.93
N ASP A 191 -8.94 -0.03 -2.99
CA ASP A 191 -8.94 1.37 -2.57
C ASP A 191 -9.59 1.48 -1.19
N TYR A 192 -9.21 2.48 -0.39
CA TYR A 192 -9.86 2.73 0.89
C TYR A 192 -11.38 2.94 0.76
N GLN A 193 -11.85 3.41 -0.40
CA GLN A 193 -13.27 3.54 -0.72
C GLN A 193 -13.95 2.20 -1.01
N SER A 194 -13.20 1.21 -1.52
CA SER A 194 -13.70 -0.12 -1.91
C SER A 194 -13.81 -1.10 -0.74
N ILE A 195 -13.09 -0.89 0.36
CA ILE A 195 -13.09 -1.77 1.55
C ILE A 195 -14.50 -2.02 2.11
N ALA A 196 -15.48 -1.18 1.73
CA ALA A 196 -16.86 -1.25 2.21
C ALA A 196 -17.76 -2.29 1.53
N ILE A 197 -17.39 -2.81 0.37
CA ILE A 197 -18.39 -3.39 -0.53
C ILE A 197 -18.30 -4.92 -0.61
N LYS A 198 -17.32 -5.56 0.05
CA LYS A 198 -17.06 -6.99 -0.16
C LYS A 198 -17.70 -7.87 0.89
N ASN A 199 -18.67 -8.67 0.44
CA ASN A 199 -19.55 -9.45 1.28
C ASN A 199 -19.19 -10.94 1.39
N THR A 200 -18.34 -11.50 0.52
CA THR A 200 -18.00 -12.93 0.56
C THR A 200 -16.51 -13.19 0.31
N GLY A 201 -15.92 -14.17 1.00
CA GLY A 201 -14.53 -14.58 0.82
C GLY A 201 -14.22 -15.04 -0.61
N SER A 202 -15.16 -15.74 -1.26
CA SER A 202 -15.00 -16.23 -2.63
C SER A 202 -14.91 -15.11 -3.69
N GLU A 203 -15.65 -14.02 -3.51
CA GLU A 203 -15.57 -12.86 -4.42
C GLU A 203 -14.24 -12.12 -4.28
N LEU A 204 -13.73 -12.02 -3.06
CA LEU A 204 -12.40 -11.45 -2.77
C LEU A 204 -11.30 -12.26 -3.43
N GLU A 205 -11.32 -13.59 -3.30
CA GLU A 205 -10.34 -14.48 -3.90
C GLU A 205 -10.33 -14.40 -5.44
N GLN A 206 -11.50 -14.32 -6.07
CA GLN A 206 -11.61 -14.19 -7.52
C GLN A 206 -11.09 -12.84 -8.03
N GLN A 207 -11.39 -11.76 -7.32
CA GLN A 207 -10.93 -10.42 -7.69
C GLN A 207 -9.43 -10.28 -7.51
N ASP A 208 -8.90 -10.85 -6.42
CA ASP A 208 -7.46 -10.91 -6.16
C ASP A 208 -6.73 -11.71 -7.26
N ALA A 209 -7.25 -12.86 -7.66
CA ALA A 209 -6.70 -13.66 -8.77
C ALA A 209 -6.65 -12.89 -10.09
N ARG A 210 -7.70 -12.12 -10.41
CA ARG A 210 -7.72 -11.28 -11.62
C ARG A 210 -6.69 -10.16 -11.59
N MET A 211 -6.57 -9.45 -10.45
CA MET A 211 -5.59 -8.39 -10.32
C MET A 211 -4.16 -8.93 -10.32
N ARG A 212 -3.92 -10.11 -9.71
CA ARG A 212 -2.64 -10.82 -9.86
C ARG A 212 -2.32 -11.16 -11.32
N HIS A 213 -3.30 -11.57 -12.09
CA HIS A 213 -3.11 -11.82 -13.52
C HIS A 213 -2.66 -10.55 -14.25
N VAL A 214 -3.24 -9.38 -13.93
CA VAL A 214 -2.78 -8.08 -14.46
C VAL A 214 -1.31 -7.85 -14.13
N LEU A 215 -0.90 -8.08 -12.89
CA LEU A 215 0.50 -7.92 -12.46
C LEU A 215 1.45 -8.86 -13.20
N VAL A 216 1.05 -10.12 -13.40
CA VAL A 216 1.83 -11.11 -14.17
C VAL A 216 1.99 -10.69 -15.63
N GLU A 217 0.91 -10.22 -16.28
CA GLU A 217 0.97 -9.74 -17.66
C GLU A 217 1.83 -8.46 -17.80
N ALA A 218 1.75 -7.56 -16.81
CA ALA A 218 2.65 -6.41 -16.76
C ALA A 218 4.11 -6.83 -16.59
N GLY A 219 4.40 -7.81 -15.72
CA GLY A 219 5.74 -8.34 -15.50
C GLY A 219 6.41 -8.98 -16.72
N LYS A 220 5.63 -9.38 -17.74
CA LYS A 220 6.15 -9.84 -19.03
C LYS A 220 6.64 -8.68 -19.92
N ARG A 221 6.21 -7.46 -19.66
CA ARG A 221 6.48 -6.27 -20.49
C ARG A 221 7.46 -5.32 -19.81
N PHE A 222 7.38 -5.20 -18.47
CA PHE A 222 8.13 -4.24 -17.67
C PHE A 222 9.08 -4.92 -16.71
N GLY A 223 10.23 -4.31 -16.47
CA GLY A 223 11.02 -4.57 -15.27
C GLY A 223 10.34 -3.94 -14.06
N MET A 224 10.31 -4.64 -12.92
CA MET A 224 9.65 -4.15 -11.71
C MET A 224 10.64 -3.46 -10.78
N LEU A 225 10.31 -2.24 -10.35
CA LEU A 225 11.04 -1.50 -9.31
C LEU A 225 10.23 -1.46 -8.03
N PHE A 226 10.68 -2.19 -7.01
CA PHE A 226 10.02 -2.27 -5.72
C PHE A 226 10.47 -1.15 -4.79
N VAL A 227 9.52 -0.40 -4.22
CA VAL A 227 9.76 0.70 -3.28
C VAL A 227 8.90 0.52 -2.03
N GLY A 228 9.53 0.40 -0.86
CA GLY A 228 8.83 0.31 0.41
C GLY A 228 7.98 -0.95 0.59
N TYR A 229 8.23 -2.01 -0.17
CA TYR A 229 7.51 -3.28 -0.10
C TYR A 229 8.31 -4.32 0.70
N SER A 230 7.66 -4.95 1.68
CA SER A 230 8.30 -5.91 2.58
C SER A 230 8.29 -7.36 2.08
N GLY A 231 7.44 -7.67 1.10
CA GLY A 231 7.25 -9.04 0.60
C GLY A 231 6.53 -9.97 1.58
N ARG A 232 5.79 -9.45 2.55
CA ARG A 232 5.04 -10.24 3.55
C ARG A 232 3.61 -10.58 3.12
N ASP A 233 3.15 -10.04 2.02
CA ASP A 233 1.83 -10.35 1.50
C ASP A 233 1.82 -11.76 0.89
N THR A 234 0.85 -12.57 1.28
CA THR A 234 0.65 -13.95 0.80
C THR A 234 -0.40 -14.06 -0.29
N SER A 235 -0.99 -12.96 -0.67
CA SER A 235 -1.99 -12.84 -1.73
C SER A 235 -1.38 -12.75 -3.13
#